data_3a081f18c01de56ea296c2b468353981
#
_entry.id   3a081f18c01de56ea296c2b468353981
#
_cell.length_a   1.000
_cell.length_b   1.000
_cell.length_c   1.000
_cell.angle_alpha   90.00
_cell.angle_beta   90.00
_cell.angle_gamma   90.00
#
_symmetry.space_group_name_H-M   'P 1'
#
loop_
_entity.id
_entity.type
_entity.pdbx_description
1 polymer ?
#
loop_
_entity_poly.entity_id
_entity_poly.type
_entity_poly.pdbx_seq_one_letter_code
_entity_poly.pdbx_strand_id
1 'polypeptide(L)'
;MKLKNSYILLIAMALFLLVSIGSACAADTGTSDAGILTDDSSSATLSEDTDEKIETTVVSEDVKVSEKDPVEIPVAVKDNESKEINIAKENITVKEGNTTINFNYNNSKINITDKLGLGNHSLDITYLGNVIYKNSTTKILLSIFGDKTLDIPSVVTSDGVNIEIPITISDGVSKYKPNKDSLTLNITYTGDDGNKTSKIIDDFTIEDNTIRFALDNLNYIGATINVNSTETKNSKNAIIKYSSEINANNVTVREEEAKKIAVTVESINKILNITSNDLKVTEGTKDLKFTYVNETITITDSLARGKHEITIKYLGNNTINEASKNIAVNVYGNLTIEVNPTTLNINSTKKGEVEVNITNGVNNTAFTVDDITLNATTKIGNSTVAVKVKSFDVVNGKVIFELEDGNFTSASLTITYKDGPSKIITLNRIYNVKIEVLVNENQYQNGEFKFKLVDIDDNALSLEGKT
;
A
#
# COMPACT_ATOMS: atom_id res chain seq x y z
N MET A 1 -29.59 -0.78 18.90
CA MET A 1 -28.34 -0.51 19.61
C MET A 1 -27.36 0.08 18.60
N LYS A 2 -27.08 1.38 18.67
CA LYS A 2 -26.30 2.16 17.70
C LYS A 2 -24.82 1.93 17.95
N LEU A 3 -24.07 1.50 16.94
CA LEU A 3 -22.60 1.58 16.92
C LEU A 3 -22.19 2.47 15.74
N LYS A 4 -21.50 3.54 16.09
CA LYS A 4 -21.02 4.62 15.24
C LYS A 4 -19.87 4.14 14.34
N ASN A 5 -20.00 4.37 13.05
CA ASN A 5 -18.88 4.38 12.12
C ASN A 5 -18.12 5.72 12.23
N SER A 6 -16.96 5.68 12.86
CA SER A 6 -16.00 6.79 12.93
C SER A 6 -14.59 6.24 12.85
N TYR A 7 -14.17 5.74 11.69
CA TYR A 7 -12.76 5.38 11.43
C TYR A 7 -12.43 5.41 9.93
N ILE A 8 -12.73 6.50 9.23
CA ILE A 8 -12.13 6.77 7.91
C ILE A 8 -11.83 8.27 7.82
N LEU A 9 -10.94 8.74 8.68
CA LEU A 9 -10.33 10.07 8.51
C LEU A 9 -9.00 10.17 9.27
N LEU A 10 -8.09 9.24 9.05
CA LEU A 10 -6.79 9.29 9.75
C LEU A 10 -5.65 8.64 8.97
N ILE A 11 -5.64 8.74 7.63
CA ILE A 11 -4.48 8.33 6.80
C ILE A 11 -4.22 9.38 5.72
N ALA A 12 -4.02 10.62 6.11
CA ALA A 12 -3.49 11.65 5.22
C ALA A 12 -2.65 12.68 5.97
N MET A 13 -2.02 12.30 7.08
CA MET A 13 -1.22 13.25 7.86
C MET A 13 -0.05 12.55 8.55
N ALA A 14 0.82 11.92 7.78
CA ALA A 14 2.12 11.48 8.28
C ALA A 14 3.06 11.16 7.12
N LEU A 15 3.59 12.16 6.44
CA LEU A 15 4.88 12.07 5.72
C LEU A 15 5.48 13.47 5.51
N PHE A 16 5.87 14.10 6.60
CA PHE A 16 6.96 15.10 6.56
C PHE A 16 8.03 14.64 7.51
N LEU A 17 8.93 13.81 7.02
CA LEU A 17 10.16 13.46 7.70
C LEU A 17 11.18 14.56 7.38
N LEU A 18 11.53 15.34 8.40
CA LEU A 18 12.70 16.21 8.41
C LEU A 18 13.96 15.37 8.22
N VAL A 19 14.65 15.57 7.13
CA VAL A 19 16.06 15.16 7.01
C VAL A 19 16.92 16.36 7.43
N SER A 20 17.36 16.36 8.66
CA SER A 20 18.44 17.22 9.13
C SER A 20 19.77 16.56 8.78
N ILE A 21 20.48 17.09 7.80
CA ILE A 21 21.85 16.69 7.51
C ILE A 21 22.77 17.50 8.40
N GLY A 22 23.27 16.88 9.45
CA GLY A 22 24.35 17.42 10.27
C GLY A 22 25.68 17.28 9.54
N SER A 23 26.33 18.40 9.27
CA SER A 23 27.72 18.42 8.82
C SER A 23 28.65 18.09 9.98
N ALA A 24 29.29 16.93 9.93
CA ALA A 24 30.40 16.59 10.81
C ALA A 24 31.70 17.15 10.26
N CYS A 25 32.30 18.13 10.94
CA CYS A 25 33.69 18.49 10.73
C CYS A 25 34.59 17.38 11.30
N ALA A 26 35.35 16.73 10.44
CA ALA A 26 36.45 15.88 10.87
C ALA A 26 37.67 16.75 11.21
N ALA A 27 38.14 16.69 12.42
CA ALA A 27 39.41 17.19 12.84
C ALA A 27 40.49 16.17 12.50
N ASP A 28 41.44 16.55 11.69
CA ASP A 28 42.62 15.75 11.43
C ASP A 28 43.76 16.19 12.37
N THR A 29 44.21 15.25 13.17
CA THR A 29 45.39 15.39 14.04
C THR A 29 46.59 14.77 13.35
N GLY A 30 47.49 15.59 12.91
CA GLY A 30 48.79 15.16 12.42
C GLY A 30 49.93 15.94 13.10
N THR A 31 50.60 15.25 13.99
CA THR A 31 51.88 15.66 14.64
C THR A 31 53.06 15.53 13.71
N SER A 32 53.99 16.47 13.75
CA SER A 32 55.45 16.31 14.00
C SER A 32 56.21 17.49 13.42
N ASP A 33 56.85 18.18 14.27
CA ASP A 33 58.24 18.13 14.68
C ASP A 33 59.19 19.12 13.98
N ALA A 34 59.75 19.98 14.81
CA ALA A 34 61.10 20.59 14.83
C ALA A 34 61.60 21.48 13.67
N GLY A 35 61.95 22.70 14.04
CA GLY A 35 62.87 23.54 13.28
C GLY A 35 62.99 24.95 13.86
N ILE A 36 63.84 25.14 14.84
CA ILE A 36 64.27 26.46 15.34
C ILE A 36 65.07 27.20 14.26
N LEU A 37 64.71 28.43 13.94
CA LEU A 37 65.65 29.50 13.62
C LEU A 37 65.03 30.85 13.97
N THR A 38 65.69 31.56 14.84
CA THR A 38 65.54 32.95 15.23
C THR A 38 65.89 33.87 14.05
N ASP A 39 65.02 34.82 13.72
CA ASP A 39 65.50 36.09 13.25
C ASP A 39 64.54 37.21 13.64
N ASP A 40 65.17 38.25 14.18
CA ASP A 40 64.60 39.46 14.77
C ASP A 40 64.30 40.48 13.66
N SER A 41 63.00 40.72 13.40
CA SER A 41 62.63 41.97 12.68
C SER A 41 61.25 42.42 13.17
N SER A 42 61.29 43.54 13.86
CA SER A 42 60.14 44.33 14.27
C SER A 42 59.16 44.56 13.10
N SER A 43 58.10 43.85 13.09
CA SER A 43 56.93 44.11 12.23
C SER A 43 55.87 44.80 13.08
N ALA A 44 55.59 46.03 12.71
CA ALA A 44 54.50 46.82 13.26
C ALA A 44 53.19 46.01 13.03
N THR A 45 52.56 45.63 14.10
CA THR A 45 51.17 45.10 14.09
C THR A 45 50.27 46.22 13.61
N LEU A 46 49.94 46.19 12.30
CA LEU A 46 48.71 46.82 11.84
C LEU A 46 47.57 46.12 12.58
N SER A 47 46.99 46.82 13.55
CA SER A 47 45.66 46.42 14.04
C SER A 47 44.73 46.49 12.83
N GLU A 48 44.28 45.33 12.33
CA GLU A 48 43.06 45.30 11.53
C GLU A 48 41.96 45.84 12.44
N ASP A 49 41.68 47.14 12.29
CA ASP A 49 40.44 47.74 12.74
C ASP A 49 39.34 47.09 11.92
N THR A 50 38.79 45.96 12.43
CA THR A 50 37.57 45.34 11.87
C THR A 50 36.45 46.32 12.20
N ASP A 51 36.25 47.33 11.32
CA ASP A 51 35.04 48.14 11.34
C ASP A 51 33.83 47.24 11.37
N GLU A 52 33.25 47.02 12.56
CA GLU A 52 32.08 46.19 12.75
C GLU A 52 30.92 46.83 12.00
N LYS A 53 30.46 46.14 10.91
CA LYS A 53 29.37 46.68 10.11
C LYS A 53 28.13 46.94 10.95
N ILE A 54 27.47 48.05 10.65
CA ILE A 54 26.25 48.50 11.33
C ILE A 54 25.10 47.51 11.04
N GLU A 55 24.42 47.08 12.09
CA GLU A 55 23.22 46.25 11.99
C GLU A 55 22.10 46.97 11.24
N THR A 56 21.32 46.23 10.49
CA THR A 56 20.17 46.79 9.75
C THR A 56 18.90 45.98 9.97
N THR A 57 17.77 46.60 9.69
CA THR A 57 16.45 45.99 9.74
C THR A 57 15.68 46.38 8.48
N VAL A 58 15.20 45.39 7.74
CA VAL A 58 14.22 45.61 6.65
C VAL A 58 12.83 45.76 7.26
N VAL A 59 12.18 46.85 6.99
CA VAL A 59 10.80 47.16 7.44
C VAL A 59 9.89 47.11 6.24
N SER A 60 8.89 46.23 6.29
CA SER A 60 7.84 46.09 5.32
C SER A 60 6.61 45.49 6.01
N GLU A 61 5.47 45.63 5.41
CA GLU A 61 4.17 45.15 5.94
C GLU A 61 3.51 44.17 4.96
N ASP A 62 2.57 43.37 5.50
CA ASP A 62 1.73 42.50 4.68
C ASP A 62 0.91 43.34 3.69
N VAL A 63 0.78 42.84 2.45
CA VAL A 63 0.09 43.55 1.38
C VAL A 63 -1.06 42.70 0.89
N LYS A 64 -2.24 43.32 0.74
CA LYS A 64 -3.41 42.70 0.08
C LYS A 64 -3.78 43.53 -1.13
N VAL A 65 -3.79 42.90 -2.32
CA VAL A 65 -3.96 43.60 -3.60
C VAL A 65 -4.86 42.77 -4.54
N SER A 66 -5.64 43.45 -5.39
CA SER A 66 -6.42 42.79 -6.45
C SER A 66 -5.46 42.33 -7.57
N GLU A 67 -5.77 41.18 -8.21
CA GLU A 67 -5.04 40.70 -9.40
C GLU A 67 -5.03 41.68 -10.58
N LYS A 68 -5.93 42.67 -10.56
CA LYS A 68 -6.06 43.72 -11.59
C LYS A 68 -5.17 44.93 -11.33
N ASP A 69 -4.64 45.04 -10.13
CA ASP A 69 -3.83 46.17 -9.70
C ASP A 69 -2.33 45.78 -9.65
N PRO A 70 -1.43 46.73 -9.83
CA PRO A 70 0.00 46.48 -9.68
C PRO A 70 0.32 46.10 -8.23
N VAL A 71 1.23 45.14 -8.07
CA VAL A 71 1.71 44.71 -6.75
C VAL A 71 2.84 45.67 -6.30
N GLU A 72 2.53 46.56 -5.37
CA GLU A 72 3.47 47.51 -4.78
C GLU A 72 3.67 47.19 -3.29
N ILE A 73 4.91 46.91 -2.88
CA ILE A 73 5.27 46.56 -1.50
C ILE A 73 6.15 47.68 -0.94
N PRO A 74 5.69 48.44 0.07
CA PRO A 74 6.53 49.43 0.75
C PRO A 74 7.70 48.77 1.46
N VAL A 75 8.91 49.26 1.29
CA VAL A 75 10.11 48.71 1.90
C VAL A 75 11.04 49.83 2.34
N ALA A 76 11.44 49.84 3.60
CA ALA A 76 12.48 50.67 4.12
C ALA A 76 13.56 49.81 4.79
N VAL A 77 14.82 50.22 4.70
CA VAL A 77 15.91 49.62 5.47
C VAL A 77 16.39 50.65 6.48
N LYS A 78 16.44 50.26 7.74
CA LYS A 78 16.87 51.15 8.84
C LYS A 78 18.12 50.60 9.49
N ASP A 79 18.99 51.52 9.96
CA ASP A 79 20.14 51.17 10.78
C ASP A 79 19.75 50.94 12.25
N ASN A 80 20.73 50.65 13.09
CA ASN A 80 20.56 50.45 14.54
C ASN A 80 20.05 51.69 15.30
N GLU A 81 20.14 52.88 14.71
CA GLU A 81 19.59 54.14 15.25
C GLU A 81 18.19 54.45 14.69
N SER A 82 17.59 53.49 13.92
CA SER A 82 16.29 53.66 13.24
C SER A 82 16.28 54.70 12.12
N LYS A 83 17.44 55.13 11.64
CA LYS A 83 17.57 56.04 10.51
C LYS A 83 17.43 55.24 9.20
N GLU A 84 16.65 55.77 8.27
CA GLU A 84 16.44 55.15 6.97
C GLU A 84 17.69 55.22 6.09
N ILE A 85 18.07 54.09 5.50
CA ILE A 85 19.20 53.94 4.60
C ILE A 85 18.69 54.06 3.17
N ASN A 86 19.32 54.92 2.37
CA ASN A 86 19.02 54.95 0.94
C ASN A 86 19.58 53.70 0.24
N ILE A 87 18.73 52.91 -0.36
CA ILE A 87 19.08 51.65 -1.00
C ILE A 87 18.76 51.67 -2.50
N ALA A 88 19.54 50.96 -3.28
CA ALA A 88 19.30 50.71 -4.70
C ALA A 88 18.73 49.33 -4.94
N LYS A 89 18.16 49.11 -6.12
CA LYS A 89 17.57 47.81 -6.51
C LYS A 89 18.57 46.66 -6.33
N GLU A 90 19.81 46.87 -6.67
CA GLU A 90 20.89 45.89 -6.63
C GLU A 90 21.20 45.38 -5.21
N ASN A 91 20.78 46.16 -4.21
CA ASN A 91 20.97 45.83 -2.79
C ASN A 91 19.81 45.00 -2.22
N ILE A 92 18.77 44.69 -3.03
CA ILE A 92 17.58 43.99 -2.57
C ILE A 92 17.42 42.70 -3.34
N THR A 93 16.94 41.66 -2.66
CA THR A 93 16.39 40.45 -3.28
C THR A 93 15.02 40.12 -2.72
N VAL A 94 14.14 39.61 -3.56
CA VAL A 94 12.81 39.13 -3.18
C VAL A 94 12.71 37.66 -3.57
N LYS A 95 12.31 36.81 -2.64
CA LYS A 95 12.16 35.35 -2.89
C LYS A 95 10.86 34.84 -2.32
N GLU A 96 10.30 33.83 -2.99
CA GLU A 96 9.27 32.96 -2.47
C GLU A 96 9.86 31.56 -2.32
N GLY A 97 10.17 31.16 -1.10
CA GLY A 97 10.98 29.97 -0.84
C GLY A 97 12.34 30.04 -1.55
N ASN A 98 12.61 29.15 -2.48
CA ASN A 98 13.86 29.13 -3.26
C ASN A 98 13.77 29.89 -4.59
N THR A 99 12.60 30.40 -4.96
CA THR A 99 12.38 31.09 -6.24
C THR A 99 12.63 32.58 -6.09
N THR A 100 13.50 33.15 -6.93
CA THR A 100 13.71 34.61 -6.99
C THR A 100 12.58 35.23 -7.78
N ILE A 101 12.00 36.31 -7.22
CA ILE A 101 10.92 37.09 -7.82
C ILE A 101 11.50 38.34 -8.45
N ASN A 102 11.14 38.59 -9.72
CA ASN A 102 11.57 39.81 -10.43
C ASN A 102 10.73 41.00 -10.00
N PHE A 103 11.41 42.15 -9.82
CA PHE A 103 10.77 43.38 -9.39
C PHE A 103 11.50 44.59 -9.93
N ASN A 104 10.84 45.73 -9.91
CA ASN A 104 11.47 47.06 -9.97
C ASN A 104 11.41 47.71 -8.61
N TYR A 105 12.40 48.53 -8.31
CA TYR A 105 12.46 49.30 -7.05
C TYR A 105 12.49 50.78 -7.36
N ASN A 106 11.53 51.53 -6.80
CA ASN A 106 11.44 52.97 -6.97
C ASN A 106 10.63 53.57 -5.82
N ASN A 107 11.06 54.75 -5.33
CA ASN A 107 10.38 55.51 -4.27
C ASN A 107 10.08 54.66 -3.01
N SER A 108 11.05 53.91 -2.53
CA SER A 108 10.91 52.99 -1.38
C SER A 108 9.80 51.94 -1.55
N LYS A 109 9.53 51.56 -2.78
CA LYS A 109 8.56 50.47 -3.13
C LYS A 109 9.18 49.44 -4.05
N ILE A 110 8.90 48.17 -3.76
CA ILE A 110 9.12 47.05 -4.62
C ILE A 110 7.86 46.85 -5.50
N ASN A 111 8.04 46.98 -6.81
CA ASN A 111 6.97 46.69 -7.78
C ASN A 111 7.25 45.32 -8.42
N ILE A 112 6.48 44.28 -8.04
CA ILE A 112 6.62 42.94 -8.59
C ILE A 112 6.30 42.96 -10.06
N THR A 113 7.18 42.37 -10.89
CA THR A 113 6.98 42.27 -12.37
C THR A 113 6.62 40.86 -12.81
N ASP A 114 6.90 39.86 -11.99
CA ASP A 114 6.48 38.51 -12.25
C ASP A 114 4.96 38.37 -12.05
N LYS A 115 4.33 37.54 -12.87
CA LYS A 115 2.92 37.22 -12.71
C LYS A 115 2.76 36.17 -11.60
N LEU A 116 2.40 36.63 -10.43
CA LEU A 116 2.01 35.75 -9.31
C LEU A 116 0.54 35.34 -9.47
N GLY A 117 0.20 34.12 -9.04
CA GLY A 117 -1.17 33.63 -9.06
C GLY A 117 -2.05 34.23 -7.97
N LEU A 118 -3.33 33.89 -7.98
CA LEU A 118 -4.22 34.20 -6.86
C LEU A 118 -3.83 33.39 -5.62
N GLY A 119 -3.89 34.01 -4.46
CA GLY A 119 -3.61 33.35 -3.19
C GLY A 119 -2.67 34.13 -2.29
N ASN A 120 -2.13 33.42 -1.31
CA ASN A 120 -1.20 33.95 -0.33
C ASN A 120 0.24 33.55 -0.70
N HIS A 121 1.10 34.53 -0.88
CA HIS A 121 2.52 34.39 -1.20
C HIS A 121 3.36 34.86 -0.01
N SER A 122 4.22 33.99 0.51
CA SER A 122 5.14 34.34 1.59
C SER A 122 6.47 34.78 1.00
N LEU A 123 6.74 36.08 1.05
CA LEU A 123 7.92 36.68 0.42
C LEU A 123 9.00 37.02 1.46
N ASP A 124 10.21 36.57 1.20
CA ASP A 124 11.42 36.99 1.93
C ASP A 124 12.07 38.17 1.19
N ILE A 125 12.09 39.35 1.82
CA ILE A 125 12.73 40.55 1.29
C ILE A 125 14.04 40.72 2.03
N THR A 126 15.15 40.62 1.30
CA THR A 126 16.50 40.71 1.88
C THR A 126 17.22 41.92 1.34
N TYR A 127 17.71 42.75 2.25
CA TYR A 127 18.75 43.71 1.99
C TYR A 127 20.10 43.00 2.05
N LEU A 128 20.92 43.13 1.03
CA LEU A 128 22.17 42.38 0.89
C LEU A 128 23.32 42.97 1.70
N GLY A 129 23.12 44.16 2.26
CA GLY A 129 24.19 44.91 2.93
C GLY A 129 25.18 45.55 1.94
N ASN A 130 26.21 46.20 2.50
CA ASN A 130 27.33 46.76 1.76
C ASN A 130 28.59 46.77 2.64
N VAL A 131 29.55 47.60 2.34
CA VAL A 131 30.80 47.72 3.12
C VAL A 131 30.58 48.30 4.54
N ILE A 132 29.51 49.07 4.74
CA ILE A 132 29.19 49.76 6.00
C ILE A 132 28.11 49.01 6.78
N TYR A 133 27.12 48.40 6.08
CA TYR A 133 25.92 47.87 6.67
C TYR A 133 25.85 46.34 6.52
N LYS A 134 25.37 45.66 7.54
CA LYS A 134 25.09 44.20 7.50
C LYS A 134 23.85 43.93 6.65
N ASN A 135 23.72 42.68 6.18
CA ASN A 135 22.50 42.21 5.53
C ASN A 135 21.36 41.99 6.55
N SER A 136 20.15 42.12 6.10
CA SER A 136 18.96 41.81 6.91
C SER A 136 17.80 41.32 6.04
N THR A 137 16.88 40.57 6.62
CA THR A 137 15.75 39.99 5.92
C THR A 137 14.47 40.17 6.73
N THR A 138 13.39 40.48 6.05
CA THR A 138 12.04 40.44 6.61
C THR A 138 11.15 39.52 5.78
N LYS A 139 10.13 38.93 6.40
CA LYS A 139 9.13 38.10 5.75
C LYS A 139 7.79 38.81 5.79
N ILE A 140 7.11 38.87 4.65
CA ILE A 140 5.77 39.43 4.52
C ILE A 140 4.82 38.46 3.86
N LEU A 141 3.52 38.67 4.07
CA LEU A 141 2.44 37.98 3.37
C LEU A 141 1.89 38.91 2.29
N LEU A 142 2.04 38.51 1.02
CA LEU A 142 1.36 39.12 -0.11
C LEU A 142 0.12 38.34 -0.46
N SER A 143 -1.05 38.92 -0.32
CA SER A 143 -2.33 38.29 -0.63
C SER A 143 -2.89 38.88 -1.93
N ILE A 144 -2.93 38.08 -3.01
CA ILE A 144 -3.49 38.49 -4.31
C ILE A 144 -4.87 37.88 -4.46
N PHE A 145 -5.89 38.72 -4.48
CA PHE A 145 -7.28 38.28 -4.63
C PHE A 145 -7.85 38.64 -6.00
N GLY A 146 -8.76 37.80 -6.49
CA GLY A 146 -9.47 38.00 -7.74
C GLY A 146 -10.96 38.24 -7.55
N ASP A 147 -11.69 38.08 -8.63
CA ASP A 147 -13.15 38.05 -8.57
C ASP A 147 -13.61 36.79 -7.82
N LYS A 148 -14.71 36.87 -7.11
CA LYS A 148 -15.31 35.70 -6.48
C LYS A 148 -15.65 34.62 -7.53
N THR A 149 -15.29 33.41 -7.28
CA THR A 149 -15.60 32.23 -8.09
C THR A 149 -16.34 31.19 -7.25
N LEU A 150 -17.22 30.47 -7.92
CA LEU A 150 -17.95 29.35 -7.35
C LEU A 150 -17.29 28.05 -7.81
N ASP A 151 -17.16 27.09 -6.90
CA ASP A 151 -16.70 25.75 -7.20
C ASP A 151 -17.58 24.70 -6.51
N ILE A 152 -17.84 23.59 -7.24
CA ILE A 152 -18.57 22.40 -6.80
C ILE A 152 -17.88 21.16 -7.40
N PRO A 153 -18.07 19.96 -6.82
CA PRO A 153 -17.60 18.73 -7.45
C PRO A 153 -18.20 18.52 -8.83
N SER A 154 -17.43 18.03 -9.78
CA SER A 154 -17.91 17.72 -11.15
C SER A 154 -18.88 16.53 -11.18
N VAL A 155 -18.85 15.68 -10.16
CA VAL A 155 -19.74 14.52 -9.94
C VAL A 155 -20.26 14.56 -8.53
N VAL A 156 -21.56 14.37 -8.37
CA VAL A 156 -22.26 14.25 -7.09
C VAL A 156 -22.87 12.87 -7.00
N THR A 157 -22.59 12.15 -5.92
CA THR A 157 -23.16 10.82 -5.68
C THR A 157 -24.36 10.93 -4.77
N SER A 158 -25.44 10.21 -5.07
CA SER A 158 -26.64 10.11 -4.26
C SER A 158 -27.10 8.66 -4.10
N ASP A 159 -27.65 8.35 -2.93
CA ASP A 159 -28.25 7.04 -2.61
C ASP A 159 -29.76 7.02 -2.90
N GLY A 160 -30.33 8.13 -3.35
CA GLY A 160 -31.75 8.27 -3.60
C GLY A 160 -32.16 9.65 -4.10
N VAL A 161 -33.30 10.13 -3.64
CA VAL A 161 -33.85 11.43 -4.05
C VAL A 161 -33.12 12.64 -3.47
N ASN A 162 -32.47 12.48 -2.31
CA ASN A 162 -31.79 13.58 -1.63
C ASN A 162 -30.40 13.81 -2.21
N ILE A 163 -30.16 15.03 -2.63
CA ILE A 163 -28.88 15.46 -3.22
C ILE A 163 -28.18 16.41 -2.29
N GLU A 164 -26.88 16.20 -2.11
CA GLU A 164 -25.99 17.05 -1.33
C GLU A 164 -24.83 17.50 -2.22
N ILE A 165 -24.65 18.83 -2.37
CA ILE A 165 -23.59 19.41 -3.19
C ILE A 165 -22.73 20.33 -2.34
N PRO A 166 -21.50 19.94 -2.00
CA PRO A 166 -20.56 20.86 -1.38
C PRO A 166 -20.27 22.04 -2.31
N ILE A 167 -20.32 23.26 -1.78
CA ILE A 167 -20.09 24.48 -2.52
C ILE A 167 -19.01 25.32 -1.86
N THR A 168 -18.12 25.88 -2.66
CA THR A 168 -17.12 26.84 -2.21
C THR A 168 -17.23 28.12 -3.03
N ILE A 169 -17.27 29.26 -2.38
CA ILE A 169 -17.13 30.57 -2.99
C ILE A 169 -15.84 31.18 -2.48
N SER A 170 -14.93 31.57 -3.36
CA SER A 170 -13.61 32.11 -3.00
C SER A 170 -13.13 33.14 -4.00
N ASP A 171 -12.33 34.10 -3.53
CA ASP A 171 -11.59 35.06 -4.35
C ASP A 171 -10.12 34.68 -4.54
N GLY A 172 -9.75 33.46 -4.13
CA GLY A 172 -8.37 32.97 -4.12
C GLY A 172 -7.65 33.15 -2.79
N VAL A 173 -8.06 34.11 -1.99
CA VAL A 173 -7.49 34.41 -0.64
C VAL A 173 -8.49 34.05 0.46
N SER A 174 -9.73 34.50 0.30
CA SER A 174 -10.80 34.35 1.30
C SER A 174 -11.88 33.40 0.81
N LYS A 175 -12.46 32.62 1.72
CA LYS A 175 -13.66 31.83 1.48
C LYS A 175 -14.88 32.58 2.02
N TYR A 176 -15.97 32.54 1.27
CA TYR A 176 -17.21 33.23 1.58
C TYR A 176 -18.32 32.22 1.84
N LYS A 177 -19.19 32.52 2.80
CA LYS A 177 -20.38 31.72 3.04
C LYS A 177 -21.36 31.88 1.88
N PRO A 178 -21.85 30.79 1.27
CA PRO A 178 -22.83 30.88 0.19
C PRO A 178 -24.13 31.51 0.70
N ASN A 179 -24.70 32.44 -0.08
CA ASN A 179 -26.01 33.04 0.18
C ASN A 179 -27.06 32.38 -0.71
N LYS A 180 -28.12 31.81 -0.14
CA LYS A 180 -29.21 31.14 -0.85
C LYS A 180 -29.84 32.05 -1.90
N ASP A 181 -30.10 33.31 -1.58
CA ASP A 181 -30.79 34.27 -2.46
C ASP A 181 -29.94 34.64 -3.66
N SER A 182 -28.64 34.40 -3.63
CA SER A 182 -27.74 34.64 -4.75
C SER A 182 -27.59 33.44 -5.68
N LEU A 183 -28.08 32.25 -5.30
CA LEU A 183 -27.90 31.01 -6.03
C LEU A 183 -29.13 30.67 -6.90
N THR A 184 -28.84 30.17 -8.09
CA THR A 184 -29.83 29.55 -8.99
C THR A 184 -29.36 28.13 -9.32
N LEU A 185 -30.22 27.14 -9.04
CA LEU A 185 -29.97 25.74 -9.33
C LEU A 185 -30.86 25.31 -10.50
N ASN A 186 -30.26 24.90 -11.62
CA ASN A 186 -30.98 24.39 -12.78
C ASN A 186 -30.57 22.95 -13.05
N ILE A 187 -31.50 22.00 -12.88
CA ILE A 187 -31.28 20.60 -13.18
C ILE A 187 -31.82 20.25 -14.57
N THR A 188 -31.03 19.46 -15.31
CA THR A 188 -31.43 18.92 -16.62
C THR A 188 -31.41 17.37 -16.49
N TYR A 189 -32.58 16.79 -16.67
CA TYR A 189 -32.80 15.36 -16.78
C TYR A 189 -32.71 14.89 -18.22
N THR A 190 -32.15 13.71 -18.45
CA THR A 190 -32.19 13.01 -19.72
C THR A 190 -33.05 11.76 -19.55
N GLY A 191 -34.18 11.68 -20.21
CA GLY A 191 -35.08 10.53 -20.19
C GLY A 191 -34.55 9.34 -20.99
N ASP A 192 -35.22 8.19 -20.88
CA ASP A 192 -34.88 6.94 -21.59
C ASP A 192 -35.00 7.11 -23.12
N ASP A 193 -35.83 8.05 -23.57
CA ASP A 193 -35.99 8.43 -24.99
C ASP A 193 -34.90 9.40 -25.49
N GLY A 194 -33.93 9.77 -24.64
CA GLY A 194 -32.88 10.73 -24.90
C GLY A 194 -33.33 12.21 -24.85
N ASN A 195 -34.60 12.47 -24.58
CA ASN A 195 -35.12 13.83 -24.43
C ASN A 195 -34.61 14.49 -23.17
N LYS A 196 -34.34 15.79 -23.23
CA LYS A 196 -33.84 16.58 -22.08
C LYS A 196 -34.93 17.50 -21.57
N THR A 197 -35.15 17.48 -20.26
CA THR A 197 -36.06 18.35 -19.54
C THR A 197 -35.29 19.12 -18.47
N SER A 198 -35.38 20.44 -18.49
CA SER A 198 -34.73 21.30 -17.50
C SER A 198 -35.75 21.87 -16.52
N LYS A 199 -35.37 21.97 -15.24
CA LYS A 199 -36.19 22.53 -14.19
C LYS A 199 -35.30 23.33 -13.23
N ILE A 200 -35.85 24.47 -12.74
CA ILE A 200 -35.22 25.21 -11.63
C ILE A 200 -35.61 24.53 -10.31
N ILE A 201 -34.65 24.38 -9.42
CA ILE A 201 -34.84 23.90 -8.06
C ILE A 201 -34.96 25.12 -7.14
N ASP A 202 -36.18 25.41 -6.70
CA ASP A 202 -36.47 26.54 -5.81
C ASP A 202 -36.42 26.10 -4.32
N ASP A 203 -36.79 24.85 -4.06
CA ASP A 203 -36.77 24.28 -2.70
C ASP A 203 -35.43 23.59 -2.43
N PHE A 204 -34.52 24.35 -1.83
CA PHE A 204 -33.23 23.85 -1.35
C PHE A 204 -32.78 24.58 -0.09
N THR A 205 -31.91 23.96 0.68
CA THR A 205 -31.27 24.56 1.86
C THR A 205 -29.76 24.62 1.68
N ILE A 206 -29.10 25.48 2.46
CA ILE A 206 -27.65 25.55 2.54
C ILE A 206 -27.24 25.41 4.01
N GLU A 207 -26.58 24.34 4.34
CA GLU A 207 -26.03 24.06 5.66
C GLU A 207 -24.59 23.61 5.53
N ASP A 208 -23.68 24.14 6.34
CA ASP A 208 -22.25 23.82 6.34
C ASP A 208 -21.60 23.84 4.95
N ASN A 209 -21.90 24.91 4.18
CA ASN A 209 -21.48 25.06 2.79
C ASN A 209 -21.89 23.88 1.88
N THR A 210 -23.02 23.26 2.15
CA THR A 210 -23.59 22.18 1.37
C THR A 210 -25.01 22.56 0.94
N ILE A 211 -25.27 22.55 -0.36
CA ILE A 211 -26.59 22.69 -0.93
C ILE A 211 -27.32 21.36 -0.79
N ARG A 212 -28.55 21.36 -0.24
CA ARG A 212 -29.39 20.17 -0.09
C ARG A 212 -30.74 20.39 -0.73
N PHE A 213 -31.17 19.44 -1.54
CA PHE A 213 -32.50 19.43 -2.15
C PHE A 213 -32.94 18.00 -2.47
N ALA A 214 -34.22 17.82 -2.80
CA ALA A 214 -34.77 16.55 -3.23
C ALA A 214 -35.11 16.56 -4.72
N LEU A 215 -34.87 15.42 -5.40
CA LEU A 215 -35.30 15.20 -6.76
C LEU A 215 -36.77 14.78 -6.79
N ASP A 216 -37.52 15.25 -7.77
CA ASP A 216 -38.96 14.93 -7.90
C ASP A 216 -39.20 13.48 -8.37
N ASN A 217 -38.28 12.94 -9.15
CA ASN A 217 -38.35 11.55 -9.61
C ASN A 217 -36.94 11.01 -9.87
N LEU A 218 -36.84 9.70 -10.03
CA LEU A 218 -35.58 8.97 -10.32
C LEU A 218 -35.60 8.28 -11.69
N ASN A 219 -36.64 8.54 -12.52
CA ASN A 219 -36.80 7.89 -13.83
C ASN A 219 -36.09 8.68 -14.94
N TYR A 220 -34.76 8.66 -14.91
CA TYR A 220 -33.93 9.25 -15.96
C TYR A 220 -32.60 8.48 -16.07
N ILE A 221 -32.01 8.52 -17.27
CA ILE A 221 -30.71 7.89 -17.57
C ILE A 221 -29.53 8.83 -17.35
N GLY A 222 -29.76 10.08 -17.00
CA GLY A 222 -28.74 11.07 -16.69
C GLY A 222 -29.33 12.33 -16.09
N ALA A 223 -28.61 12.93 -15.16
CA ALA A 223 -28.94 14.23 -14.62
C ALA A 223 -27.68 15.10 -14.50
N THR A 224 -27.82 16.36 -14.86
CA THR A 224 -26.78 17.37 -14.70
C THR A 224 -27.38 18.57 -14.00
N ILE A 225 -26.74 19.02 -12.94
CA ILE A 225 -27.10 20.26 -12.27
C ILE A 225 -26.13 21.37 -12.63
N ASN A 226 -26.67 22.54 -12.96
CA ASN A 226 -25.94 23.78 -13.10
C ASN A 226 -26.21 24.63 -11.85
N VAL A 227 -25.15 25.06 -11.20
CA VAL A 227 -25.21 26.01 -10.07
C VAL A 227 -24.61 27.32 -10.53
N ASN A 228 -25.38 28.38 -10.43
CA ASN A 228 -25.01 29.75 -10.76
C ASN A 228 -25.17 30.64 -9.52
N SER A 229 -24.35 31.69 -9.41
CA SER A 229 -24.47 32.70 -8.36
C SER A 229 -24.35 34.07 -8.95
N THR A 230 -25.19 35.01 -8.51
CA THR A 230 -25.10 36.42 -8.86
C THR A 230 -23.89 37.13 -8.26
N GLU A 231 -23.28 36.52 -7.21
CA GLU A 231 -22.08 37.05 -6.55
C GLU A 231 -20.77 36.60 -7.21
N THR A 232 -20.82 35.67 -8.15
CA THR A 232 -19.64 35.11 -8.83
C THR A 232 -19.69 35.30 -10.32
N LYS A 233 -18.53 35.25 -10.99
CA LYS A 233 -18.45 35.42 -12.46
C LYS A 233 -18.60 34.12 -13.24
N ASN A 234 -18.74 33.00 -12.55
CA ASN A 234 -18.83 31.70 -13.19
C ASN A 234 -20.03 30.91 -12.68
N SER A 235 -20.46 29.94 -13.49
CA SER A 235 -21.35 28.86 -13.10
C SER A 235 -20.59 27.54 -13.17
N LYS A 236 -21.08 26.52 -12.48
CA LYS A 236 -20.52 25.18 -12.47
C LYS A 236 -21.57 24.13 -12.73
N ASN A 237 -21.16 23.08 -13.41
CA ASN A 237 -21.98 21.90 -13.66
C ASN A 237 -21.48 20.70 -12.89
N ALA A 238 -22.40 19.89 -12.39
CA ALA A 238 -22.10 18.58 -11.82
C ALA A 238 -23.01 17.51 -12.46
N ILE A 239 -22.47 16.34 -12.68
CA ILE A 239 -23.25 15.15 -13.04
C ILE A 239 -23.73 14.50 -11.75
N ILE A 240 -25.02 14.20 -11.63
CA ILE A 240 -25.57 13.45 -10.53
C ILE A 240 -25.52 11.97 -10.90
N LYS A 241 -24.79 11.17 -10.07
CA LYS A 241 -24.72 9.73 -10.19
C LYS A 241 -25.29 9.06 -8.95
N TYR A 242 -25.94 7.93 -9.15
CA TYR A 242 -26.40 7.11 -8.05
C TYR A 242 -25.33 6.11 -7.61
N SER A 243 -25.32 5.81 -6.33
CA SER A 243 -24.54 4.70 -5.80
C SER A 243 -25.06 3.36 -6.33
N SER A 244 -24.19 2.39 -6.40
CA SER A 244 -24.57 1.02 -6.71
C SER A 244 -23.95 0.04 -5.74
N GLU A 245 -24.57 -1.11 -5.61
CA GLU A 245 -24.10 -2.21 -4.78
C GLU A 245 -24.16 -3.53 -5.56
N ILE A 246 -23.16 -4.38 -5.36
CA ILE A 246 -23.13 -5.73 -5.91
C ILE A 246 -23.57 -6.72 -4.82
N ASN A 247 -24.61 -7.51 -5.11
CA ASN A 247 -25.02 -8.61 -4.28
C ASN A 247 -24.46 -9.90 -4.88
N ALA A 248 -23.55 -10.53 -4.16
CA ALA A 248 -22.94 -11.82 -4.49
C ALA A 248 -22.49 -12.50 -3.21
N ASN A 249 -22.57 -13.85 -3.19
CA ASN A 249 -22.20 -14.67 -2.05
C ASN A 249 -20.98 -15.55 -2.36
N ASN A 250 -20.29 -15.97 -1.30
CA ASN A 250 -19.25 -16.98 -1.41
C ASN A 250 -19.79 -18.29 -1.98
N VAL A 251 -18.99 -18.97 -2.78
CA VAL A 251 -19.37 -20.21 -3.45
C VAL A 251 -18.38 -21.32 -3.10
N THR A 252 -18.92 -22.53 -2.88
CA THR A 252 -18.11 -23.75 -2.74
C THR A 252 -18.57 -24.73 -3.81
N VAL A 253 -17.64 -25.17 -4.67
CA VAL A 253 -17.94 -25.93 -5.88
C VAL A 253 -16.88 -27.00 -6.12
N ARG A 254 -17.27 -28.13 -6.74
CA ARG A 254 -16.30 -29.15 -7.14
C ARG A 254 -15.42 -28.69 -8.30
N GLU A 255 -14.23 -29.26 -8.38
CA GLU A 255 -13.23 -28.92 -9.41
C GLU A 255 -13.78 -29.12 -10.83
N GLU A 256 -14.53 -30.18 -11.05
CA GLU A 256 -15.13 -30.55 -12.35
C GLU A 256 -16.41 -29.77 -12.69
N GLU A 257 -17.02 -29.08 -11.73
CA GLU A 257 -18.26 -28.33 -11.92
C GLU A 257 -18.01 -26.89 -12.40
N ALA A 258 -19.02 -26.33 -13.06
CA ALA A 258 -18.98 -24.93 -13.49
C ALA A 258 -19.01 -23.98 -12.28
N LYS A 259 -18.09 -23.00 -12.23
CA LYS A 259 -17.96 -22.01 -11.15
C LYS A 259 -18.98 -20.90 -11.36
N LYS A 260 -20.23 -21.15 -10.92
CA LYS A 260 -21.39 -20.25 -11.06
C LYS A 260 -21.57 -19.42 -9.80
N ILE A 261 -21.71 -18.10 -9.98
CA ILE A 261 -21.89 -17.13 -8.91
C ILE A 261 -23.13 -16.32 -9.26
N ALA A 262 -24.14 -16.35 -8.40
CA ALA A 262 -25.29 -15.46 -8.53
C ALA A 262 -24.84 -14.04 -8.20
N VAL A 263 -25.12 -13.10 -9.12
CA VAL A 263 -24.67 -11.71 -9.01
C VAL A 263 -25.77 -10.79 -9.50
N THR A 264 -26.20 -9.86 -8.65
CA THR A 264 -27.04 -8.74 -9.06
C THR A 264 -26.30 -7.43 -8.75
N VAL A 265 -26.55 -6.41 -9.55
CA VAL A 265 -26.14 -5.04 -9.26
C VAL A 265 -27.39 -4.22 -9.02
N GLU A 266 -27.43 -3.54 -7.88
CA GLU A 266 -28.58 -2.74 -7.49
C GLU A 266 -28.21 -1.27 -7.40
N SER A 267 -29.14 -0.40 -7.77
CA SER A 267 -29.08 1.03 -7.55
C SER A 267 -30.49 1.56 -7.32
N ILE A 268 -30.64 2.44 -6.34
CA ILE A 268 -31.95 3.06 -6.00
C ILE A 268 -33.05 2.00 -5.80
N ASN A 269 -32.72 0.92 -5.06
CA ASN A 269 -33.60 -0.23 -4.78
C ASN A 269 -34.15 -0.93 -6.06
N LYS A 270 -33.43 -0.87 -7.16
CA LYS A 270 -33.74 -1.57 -8.41
C LYS A 270 -32.55 -2.40 -8.86
N ILE A 271 -32.81 -3.65 -9.28
CA ILE A 271 -31.82 -4.47 -9.97
C ILE A 271 -31.60 -3.88 -11.35
N LEU A 272 -30.33 -3.67 -11.68
CA LEU A 272 -29.92 -3.11 -12.98
C LEU A 272 -29.92 -4.21 -14.05
N ASN A 273 -30.40 -3.87 -15.24
CA ASN A 273 -30.22 -4.74 -16.40
C ASN A 273 -28.81 -4.53 -16.97
N ILE A 274 -27.87 -5.40 -16.62
CA ILE A 274 -26.47 -5.32 -16.99
C ILE A 274 -26.06 -6.49 -17.89
N THR A 275 -24.94 -6.35 -18.58
CA THR A 275 -24.34 -7.34 -19.48
C THR A 275 -22.93 -7.71 -19.00
N SER A 276 -22.30 -8.68 -19.64
CA SER A 276 -20.90 -9.02 -19.36
C SER A 276 -19.94 -7.83 -19.57
N ASN A 277 -20.28 -6.90 -20.47
CA ASN A 277 -19.43 -5.72 -20.74
C ASN A 277 -19.45 -4.68 -19.62
N ASP A 278 -20.45 -4.73 -18.76
CA ASP A 278 -20.60 -3.84 -17.62
C ASP A 278 -19.86 -4.34 -16.37
N LEU A 279 -19.31 -5.56 -16.47
CA LEU A 279 -18.65 -6.23 -15.37
C LEU A 279 -17.18 -6.50 -15.67
N LYS A 280 -16.38 -6.53 -14.61
CA LYS A 280 -15.01 -7.06 -14.60
C LYS A 280 -14.86 -8.04 -13.46
N VAL A 281 -14.21 -9.18 -13.71
CA VAL A 281 -13.97 -10.22 -12.70
C VAL A 281 -12.47 -10.48 -12.63
N THR A 282 -11.89 -10.40 -11.43
CA THR A 282 -10.45 -10.57 -11.25
C THR A 282 -10.12 -11.46 -10.05
N GLU A 283 -8.95 -12.09 -10.09
CA GLU A 283 -8.28 -12.71 -8.95
C GLU A 283 -6.95 -11.97 -8.73
N GLY A 284 -6.88 -11.15 -7.68
CA GLY A 284 -5.81 -10.19 -7.51
C GLY A 284 -5.72 -9.23 -8.71
N THR A 285 -4.58 -9.25 -9.42
CA THR A 285 -4.37 -8.42 -10.63
C THR A 285 -4.73 -9.14 -11.94
N LYS A 286 -5.04 -10.43 -11.89
CA LYS A 286 -5.36 -11.25 -13.07
C LYS A 286 -6.82 -11.10 -13.44
N ASP A 287 -7.10 -10.70 -14.68
CA ASP A 287 -8.44 -10.74 -15.25
C ASP A 287 -8.87 -12.18 -15.52
N LEU A 288 -10.08 -12.54 -15.11
CA LEU A 288 -10.69 -13.85 -15.35
C LEU A 288 -11.70 -13.76 -16.48
N LYS A 289 -11.69 -14.77 -17.35
CA LYS A 289 -12.72 -14.94 -18.37
C LYS A 289 -14.00 -15.46 -17.76
N PHE A 290 -15.12 -14.88 -18.16
CA PHE A 290 -16.44 -15.25 -17.63
C PHE A 290 -17.53 -14.98 -18.66
N THR A 291 -18.70 -15.55 -18.42
CA THR A 291 -19.97 -15.16 -19.05
C THR A 291 -20.94 -14.68 -17.98
N TYR A 292 -21.85 -13.78 -18.34
CA TYR A 292 -22.91 -13.31 -17.45
C TYR A 292 -24.27 -13.48 -18.14
N VAL A 293 -25.09 -14.34 -17.59
CA VAL A 293 -26.42 -14.70 -18.13
C VAL A 293 -27.38 -14.93 -16.97
N ASN A 294 -28.56 -14.36 -17.02
CA ASN A 294 -29.60 -14.51 -16.00
C ASN A 294 -29.05 -14.33 -14.59
N GLU A 295 -28.44 -13.16 -14.32
CA GLU A 295 -27.90 -12.79 -13.00
C GLU A 295 -26.84 -13.76 -12.47
N THR A 296 -26.19 -14.49 -13.38
CA THR A 296 -25.18 -15.49 -13.00
C THR A 296 -23.88 -15.27 -13.78
N ILE A 297 -22.79 -15.04 -13.05
CA ILE A 297 -21.43 -15.13 -13.58
C ILE A 297 -21.03 -16.61 -13.61
N THR A 298 -20.56 -17.07 -14.76
CA THR A 298 -19.88 -18.36 -14.88
C THR A 298 -18.42 -18.09 -15.26
N ILE A 299 -17.48 -18.40 -14.36
CA ILE A 299 -16.05 -18.29 -14.64
C ILE A 299 -15.67 -19.42 -15.58
N THR A 300 -15.05 -19.06 -16.72
CA THR A 300 -14.64 -20.02 -17.77
C THR A 300 -13.15 -20.38 -17.68
N ASP A 301 -12.37 -19.59 -16.98
CA ASP A 301 -10.99 -19.94 -16.67
C ASP A 301 -10.92 -21.09 -15.67
N SER A 302 -9.90 -21.94 -15.81
CA SER A 302 -9.64 -23.00 -14.84
C SER A 302 -9.16 -22.39 -13.51
N LEU A 303 -9.88 -22.66 -12.44
CA LEU A 303 -9.45 -22.43 -11.09
C LEU A 303 -8.94 -23.74 -10.48
N ALA A 304 -7.75 -23.73 -9.92
CA ALA A 304 -7.16 -24.88 -9.24
C ALA A 304 -7.95 -25.20 -7.96
N ARG A 305 -7.66 -26.36 -7.36
CA ARG A 305 -8.18 -26.66 -6.01
C ARG A 305 -7.66 -25.66 -5.01
N GLY A 306 -8.52 -25.17 -4.13
CA GLY A 306 -8.16 -24.21 -3.09
C GLY A 306 -9.20 -23.13 -2.88
N LYS A 307 -8.77 -22.12 -2.12
CA LYS A 307 -9.56 -20.92 -1.85
C LYS A 307 -9.09 -19.81 -2.78
N HIS A 308 -10.02 -19.25 -3.54
CA HIS A 308 -9.79 -18.15 -4.47
C HIS A 308 -10.54 -16.91 -4.00
N GLU A 309 -9.88 -15.77 -3.92
CA GLU A 309 -10.53 -14.49 -3.67
C GLU A 309 -10.78 -13.77 -4.99
N ILE A 310 -12.04 -13.66 -5.32
CA ILE A 310 -12.51 -13.10 -6.58
C ILE A 310 -13.13 -11.73 -6.32
N THR A 311 -12.66 -10.73 -7.07
CA THR A 311 -13.26 -9.39 -7.09
C THR A 311 -14.17 -9.28 -8.30
N ILE A 312 -15.44 -8.98 -8.05
CA ILE A 312 -16.42 -8.61 -9.06
C ILE A 312 -16.58 -7.10 -9.03
N LYS A 313 -16.37 -6.46 -10.17
CA LYS A 313 -16.52 -5.01 -10.31
C LYS A 313 -17.59 -4.69 -11.36
N TYR A 314 -18.56 -3.87 -11.00
CA TYR A 314 -19.43 -3.18 -11.92
C TYR A 314 -18.75 -1.88 -12.35
N LEU A 315 -18.67 -1.63 -13.65
CA LEU A 315 -17.87 -0.52 -14.20
C LEU A 315 -18.58 0.84 -14.13
N GLY A 316 -19.85 0.83 -13.73
CA GLY A 316 -20.67 2.03 -13.73
C GLY A 316 -21.00 2.55 -15.13
N ASN A 317 -21.73 3.65 -15.17
CA ASN A 317 -22.07 4.37 -16.40
C ASN A 317 -22.19 5.88 -16.14
N ASN A 318 -22.84 6.64 -17.03
CA ASN A 318 -23.01 8.08 -16.87
C ASN A 318 -23.89 8.48 -15.69
N THR A 319 -24.75 7.59 -15.21
CA THR A 319 -25.73 7.85 -14.15
C THR A 319 -25.46 7.09 -12.87
N ILE A 320 -24.72 6.00 -12.93
CA ILE A 320 -24.52 5.07 -11.82
C ILE A 320 -23.02 4.91 -11.61
N ASN A 321 -22.61 5.02 -10.36
CA ASN A 321 -21.21 4.82 -9.97
C ASN A 321 -20.80 3.35 -10.09
N GLU A 322 -19.49 3.13 -10.16
CA GLU A 322 -18.90 1.80 -10.06
C GLU A 322 -19.08 1.21 -8.66
N ALA A 323 -19.15 -0.11 -8.58
CA ALA A 323 -19.15 -0.87 -7.34
C ALA A 323 -18.20 -2.07 -7.45
N SER A 324 -17.76 -2.57 -6.29
CA SER A 324 -16.92 -3.75 -6.21
C SER A 324 -17.32 -4.64 -5.05
N LYS A 325 -17.23 -5.96 -5.25
CA LYS A 325 -17.49 -6.98 -4.23
C LYS A 325 -16.43 -8.06 -4.26
N ASN A 326 -15.87 -8.36 -3.11
CA ASN A 326 -14.98 -9.51 -2.96
C ASN A 326 -15.77 -10.70 -2.44
N ILE A 327 -15.56 -11.85 -3.05
CA ILE A 327 -16.16 -13.13 -2.66
C ILE A 327 -15.10 -14.22 -2.65
N ALA A 328 -15.33 -15.24 -1.85
CA ALA A 328 -14.54 -16.47 -1.87
C ALA A 328 -15.17 -17.52 -2.77
N VAL A 329 -14.39 -18.06 -3.72
CA VAL A 329 -14.73 -19.24 -4.51
C VAL A 329 -13.84 -20.38 -4.03
N ASN A 330 -14.44 -21.36 -3.33
CA ASN A 330 -13.74 -22.52 -2.80
C ASN A 330 -13.88 -23.69 -3.76
N VAL A 331 -12.80 -24.08 -4.43
CA VAL A 331 -12.78 -25.21 -5.36
C VAL A 331 -12.23 -26.43 -4.63
N TYR A 332 -13.08 -27.44 -4.44
CA TYR A 332 -12.67 -28.69 -3.80
C TYR A 332 -12.67 -29.87 -4.76
N GLY A 333 -11.85 -30.85 -4.46
CA GLY A 333 -11.79 -32.13 -5.22
C GLY A 333 -11.89 -33.34 -4.30
N ASN A 334 -11.48 -34.48 -4.81
CA ASN A 334 -11.32 -35.66 -3.98
C ASN A 334 -10.24 -35.45 -2.93
N LEU A 335 -10.33 -36.15 -1.83
CA LEU A 335 -9.30 -36.13 -0.78
C LEU A 335 -7.94 -36.54 -1.36
N THR A 336 -6.92 -35.85 -0.95
CA THR A 336 -5.51 -36.15 -1.22
C THR A 336 -4.76 -36.26 0.09
N ILE A 337 -3.65 -36.98 0.08
CA ILE A 337 -2.75 -37.13 1.21
C ILE A 337 -1.39 -36.51 0.86
N GLU A 338 -0.92 -35.60 1.68
CA GLU A 338 0.41 -35.03 1.61
C GLU A 338 1.21 -35.47 2.82
N VAL A 339 2.49 -35.79 2.63
CA VAL A 339 3.38 -36.27 3.68
C VAL A 339 4.69 -35.50 3.63
N ASN A 340 5.16 -35.07 4.77
CA ASN A 340 6.42 -34.36 4.92
C ASN A 340 7.21 -34.89 6.16
N PRO A 341 8.49 -35.26 5.98
CA PRO A 341 9.27 -35.30 4.73
C PRO A 341 8.88 -36.51 3.84
N THR A 342 9.15 -36.42 2.54
CA THR A 342 8.97 -37.53 1.57
C THR A 342 10.13 -38.53 1.59
N THR A 343 11.25 -38.19 2.25
CA THR A 343 12.39 -39.06 2.52
C THR A 343 12.78 -38.91 3.98
N LEU A 344 12.79 -39.98 4.69
CA LEU A 344 13.11 -40.01 6.14
C LEU A 344 14.31 -40.90 6.41
N ASN A 345 15.26 -40.41 7.14
CA ASN A 345 16.37 -41.18 7.65
C ASN A 345 16.00 -41.78 9.03
N ILE A 346 16.05 -43.08 9.14
CA ILE A 346 15.77 -43.82 10.37
C ILE A 346 17.03 -44.48 10.89
N ASN A 347 17.28 -44.36 12.18
CA ASN A 347 18.44 -44.98 12.86
C ASN A 347 18.15 -46.41 13.38
N SER A 348 19.02 -46.96 14.20
CA SER A 348 18.86 -48.25 14.82
C SER A 348 17.62 -48.40 15.72
N THR A 349 17.06 -47.28 16.22
CA THR A 349 15.80 -47.30 16.99
C THR A 349 14.58 -47.58 16.12
N LYS A 350 14.74 -47.51 14.79
CA LYS A 350 13.71 -47.85 13.78
C LYS A 350 12.42 -47.03 13.88
N LYS A 351 12.47 -45.93 14.63
CA LYS A 351 11.35 -45.00 14.79
C LYS A 351 11.44 -43.91 13.76
N GLY A 352 10.29 -43.59 13.17
CA GLY A 352 10.12 -42.50 12.24
C GLY A 352 8.91 -41.65 12.58
N GLU A 353 8.95 -40.40 12.20
CA GLU A 353 7.87 -39.45 12.38
C GLU A 353 7.69 -38.66 11.06
N VAL A 354 6.48 -38.55 10.59
CA VAL A 354 6.14 -37.75 9.40
C VAL A 354 4.86 -36.96 9.65
N GLU A 355 4.83 -35.75 9.16
CA GLU A 355 3.60 -34.95 9.13
C GLU A 355 2.71 -35.40 7.98
N VAL A 356 1.43 -35.58 8.26
CA VAL A 356 0.42 -36.03 7.29
C VAL A 356 -0.68 -34.98 7.24
N ASN A 357 -0.99 -34.51 6.02
CA ASN A 357 -2.10 -33.62 5.77
C ASN A 357 -3.07 -34.28 4.79
N ILE A 358 -4.32 -34.41 5.20
CA ILE A 358 -5.39 -34.94 4.38
C ILE A 358 -6.34 -33.81 4.02
N THR A 359 -6.43 -33.48 2.73
CA THR A 359 -7.17 -32.31 2.28
C THR A 359 -7.95 -32.58 0.98
N ASN A 360 -9.06 -31.87 0.82
CA ASN A 360 -9.78 -31.79 -0.47
C ASN A 360 -9.41 -30.52 -1.27
N GLY A 361 -8.37 -29.80 -0.81
CA GLY A 361 -7.94 -28.53 -1.38
C GLY A 361 -8.51 -27.29 -0.68
N VAL A 362 -9.64 -27.43 0.03
CA VAL A 362 -10.28 -26.33 0.79
C VAL A 362 -10.20 -26.56 2.29
N ASN A 363 -10.49 -27.79 2.71
CA ASN A 363 -10.55 -28.17 4.12
C ASN A 363 -9.57 -29.31 4.40
N ASN A 364 -8.89 -29.24 5.53
CA ASN A 364 -8.14 -30.34 6.07
C ASN A 364 -9.07 -31.26 6.86
N THR A 365 -8.86 -32.58 6.72
CA THR A 365 -9.61 -33.59 7.42
C THR A 365 -8.79 -34.08 8.62
N ALA A 366 -9.37 -33.98 9.80
CA ALA A 366 -8.78 -34.61 10.98
C ALA A 366 -8.86 -36.14 10.85
N PHE A 367 -7.86 -36.83 11.35
CA PHE A 367 -7.76 -38.30 11.29
C PHE A 367 -7.13 -38.85 12.59
N THR A 368 -7.38 -40.11 12.82
CA THR A 368 -6.89 -40.88 13.97
C THR A 368 -6.06 -42.06 13.51
N VAL A 369 -5.51 -42.83 14.43
CA VAL A 369 -4.76 -44.04 14.11
C VAL A 369 -5.61 -45.07 13.34
N ASP A 370 -6.90 -45.15 13.62
CA ASP A 370 -7.83 -46.08 12.96
C ASP A 370 -8.10 -45.73 11.49
N ASP A 371 -7.83 -44.48 11.11
CA ASP A 371 -8.03 -44.00 9.74
C ASP A 371 -6.78 -44.22 8.85
N ILE A 372 -5.66 -44.67 9.41
CA ILE A 372 -4.38 -44.77 8.70
C ILE A 372 -3.97 -46.24 8.58
N THR A 373 -3.52 -46.62 7.39
CA THR A 373 -2.87 -47.90 7.15
C THR A 373 -1.44 -47.67 6.67
N LEU A 374 -0.50 -48.37 7.30
CA LEU A 374 0.92 -48.32 6.94
C LEU A 374 1.34 -49.65 6.30
N ASN A 375 2.01 -49.57 5.15
CA ASN A 375 2.58 -50.71 4.44
C ASN A 375 4.03 -50.41 4.05
N ALA A 376 5.01 -51.07 4.59
CA ALA A 376 6.42 -50.87 4.28
C ALA A 376 6.96 -52.03 3.45
N THR A 377 7.71 -51.73 2.40
CA THR A 377 8.35 -52.72 1.53
C THR A 377 9.76 -52.32 1.18
N THR A 378 10.63 -53.30 0.96
CA THR A 378 12.00 -53.10 0.45
C THR A 378 12.27 -53.99 -0.75
N LYS A 379 13.31 -53.68 -1.51
CA LYS A 379 13.80 -54.52 -2.57
C LYS A 379 15.03 -55.34 -2.13
N ILE A 380 14.98 -56.63 -2.30
CA ILE A 380 16.11 -57.54 -2.14
C ILE A 380 16.38 -58.21 -3.48
N GLY A 381 17.40 -57.78 -4.20
CA GLY A 381 17.58 -58.12 -5.60
C GLY A 381 16.38 -57.66 -6.45
N ASN A 382 15.75 -58.57 -7.18
CA ASN A 382 14.55 -58.26 -8.01
C ASN A 382 13.22 -58.48 -7.27
N SER A 383 13.24 -58.92 -6.04
CA SER A 383 12.02 -59.24 -5.27
C SER A 383 11.63 -58.09 -4.34
N THR A 384 10.32 -57.77 -4.27
CA THR A 384 9.77 -56.84 -3.28
C THR A 384 9.40 -57.65 -2.02
N VAL A 385 9.92 -57.28 -0.88
CA VAL A 385 9.71 -57.97 0.39
C VAL A 385 9.03 -56.99 1.37
N ALA A 386 8.08 -57.46 2.14
CA ALA A 386 7.43 -56.68 3.18
C ALA A 386 8.39 -56.38 4.33
N VAL A 387 8.40 -55.14 4.82
CA VAL A 387 9.01 -54.74 6.05
C VAL A 387 7.94 -54.55 7.11
N LYS A 388 7.99 -55.30 8.19
CA LYS A 388 6.92 -55.29 9.17
C LYS A 388 6.94 -53.96 9.97
N VAL A 389 5.82 -53.29 10.07
CA VAL A 389 5.57 -52.21 10.99
C VAL A 389 5.21 -52.81 12.34
N LYS A 390 6.05 -52.54 13.36
CA LYS A 390 5.86 -53.08 14.72
C LYS A 390 4.72 -52.39 15.43
N SER A 391 4.70 -51.04 15.34
CA SER A 391 3.63 -50.21 15.90
C SER A 391 3.60 -48.86 15.21
N PHE A 392 2.47 -48.18 15.27
CA PHE A 392 2.38 -46.75 14.92
C PHE A 392 1.27 -46.11 15.72
N ASP A 393 1.31 -44.76 15.75
CA ASP A 393 0.35 -43.90 16.41
C ASP A 393 0.18 -42.59 15.59
N VAL A 394 -0.90 -41.88 15.87
CA VAL A 394 -1.22 -40.58 15.24
C VAL A 394 -1.38 -39.53 16.35
N VAL A 395 -0.50 -38.56 16.35
CA VAL A 395 -0.50 -37.48 17.34
C VAL A 395 -0.41 -36.13 16.64
N ASN A 396 -1.42 -35.30 16.78
CA ASN A 396 -1.46 -33.93 16.20
C ASN A 396 -1.13 -33.88 14.68
N GLY A 397 -1.70 -34.80 13.88
CA GLY A 397 -1.45 -34.84 12.44
C GLY A 397 -0.10 -35.46 12.05
N LYS A 398 0.63 -36.03 12.99
CA LYS A 398 1.87 -36.75 12.76
C LYS A 398 1.65 -38.23 12.89
N VAL A 399 2.17 -38.98 11.95
CA VAL A 399 2.26 -40.45 12.01
C VAL A 399 3.62 -40.79 12.56
N ILE A 400 3.64 -41.43 13.75
CA ILE A 400 4.82 -41.89 14.44
C ILE A 400 4.81 -43.41 14.33
N PHE A 401 5.86 -44.02 13.80
CA PHE A 401 5.92 -45.46 13.57
C PHE A 401 7.24 -46.08 14.03
N GLU A 402 7.21 -47.37 14.28
CA GLU A 402 8.38 -48.21 14.57
C GLU A 402 8.37 -49.44 13.65
N LEU A 403 9.50 -49.69 12.99
CA LEU A 403 9.66 -50.89 12.16
C LEU A 403 10.28 -52.03 12.94
N GLU A 404 9.89 -53.28 12.60
CA GLU A 404 10.63 -54.44 13.05
C GLU A 404 12.01 -54.53 12.37
N ASP A 405 12.89 -55.37 12.96
CA ASP A 405 14.19 -55.67 12.37
C ASP A 405 14.05 -56.23 10.95
N GLY A 406 14.84 -55.68 10.05
CA GLY A 406 14.89 -56.13 8.66
C GLY A 406 16.21 -55.73 8.02
N ASN A 407 16.77 -56.60 7.20
CA ASN A 407 17.98 -56.30 6.39
C ASN A 407 17.61 -55.44 5.19
N PHE A 408 17.43 -54.13 5.40
CA PHE A 408 17.22 -53.20 4.30
C PHE A 408 18.08 -51.93 4.50
N THR A 409 18.60 -51.40 3.42
CA THR A 409 19.26 -50.10 3.36
C THR A 409 18.29 -48.98 3.01
N SER A 410 17.25 -49.30 2.24
CA SER A 410 16.18 -48.38 1.89
C SER A 410 14.85 -49.19 1.80
N ALA A 411 13.79 -48.54 2.24
CA ALA A 411 12.43 -49.09 2.13
C ALA A 411 11.46 -48.01 1.64
N SER A 412 10.33 -48.45 1.08
CA SER A 412 9.21 -47.58 0.76
C SER A 412 8.12 -47.76 1.81
N LEU A 413 7.68 -46.69 2.46
CA LEU A 413 6.53 -46.71 3.37
C LEU A 413 5.34 -46.07 2.66
N THR A 414 4.29 -46.84 2.42
CA THR A 414 3.01 -46.35 1.92
C THR A 414 2.11 -46.01 3.10
N ILE A 415 1.63 -44.81 3.13
CA ILE A 415 0.69 -44.28 4.12
C ILE A 415 -0.64 -44.11 3.38
N THR A 416 -1.68 -44.81 3.80
CA THR A 416 -3.01 -44.78 3.17
C THR A 416 -4.02 -44.28 4.19
N TYR A 417 -4.87 -43.33 3.75
CA TYR A 417 -5.99 -42.86 4.54
C TYR A 417 -7.25 -43.65 4.18
N LYS A 418 -7.78 -44.43 5.13
CA LYS A 418 -8.91 -45.35 4.91
C LYS A 418 -8.63 -46.24 3.67
N ASP A 419 -9.64 -46.45 2.82
CA ASP A 419 -9.49 -47.14 1.52
C ASP A 419 -9.28 -46.14 0.35
N GLY A 420 -8.80 -44.94 0.65
CA GLY A 420 -8.71 -43.82 -0.29
C GLY A 420 -7.28 -43.43 -0.69
N PRO A 421 -6.92 -42.13 -0.62
CA PRO A 421 -5.64 -41.67 -1.11
C PRO A 421 -4.46 -42.21 -0.31
N SER A 422 -3.36 -42.48 -1.02
CA SER A 422 -2.12 -42.96 -0.42
C SER A 422 -0.93 -42.12 -0.87
N LYS A 423 0.11 -42.10 -0.06
CA LYS A 423 1.42 -41.48 -0.35
C LYS A 423 2.54 -42.43 0.02
N ILE A 424 3.53 -42.51 -0.84
CA ILE A 424 4.74 -43.28 -0.62
C ILE A 424 5.86 -42.34 -0.20
N ILE A 425 6.56 -42.69 0.86
CA ILE A 425 7.80 -42.04 1.28
C ILE A 425 8.97 -43.02 1.24
N THR A 426 10.18 -42.50 1.11
CA THR A 426 11.40 -43.29 1.14
C THR A 426 11.98 -43.28 2.56
N LEU A 427 12.27 -44.45 3.08
CA LEU A 427 12.98 -44.63 4.34
C LEU A 427 14.41 -45.06 4.06
N ASN A 428 15.39 -44.30 4.48
CA ASN A 428 16.81 -44.66 4.42
C ASN A 428 17.26 -45.09 5.81
N ARG A 429 17.87 -46.25 5.91
CA ARG A 429 18.41 -46.72 7.19
C ARG A 429 19.83 -46.18 7.35
N ILE A 430 20.02 -45.44 8.45
CA ILE A 430 21.35 -44.96 8.86
C ILE A 430 21.83 -45.86 9.95
N TYR A 431 22.99 -46.45 9.71
CA TYR A 431 23.69 -47.23 10.74
C TYR A 431 24.70 -46.30 11.42
N ASN A 432 24.57 -46.12 12.72
CA ASN A 432 25.63 -45.55 13.52
C ASN A 432 26.67 -46.66 13.76
N VAL A 433 27.70 -46.64 12.97
CA VAL A 433 28.73 -47.69 12.99
C VAL A 433 29.89 -47.21 13.81
N LYS A 434 30.36 -48.03 14.77
CA LYS A 434 31.65 -47.87 15.42
C LYS A 434 32.61 -48.98 14.98
N ILE A 435 33.88 -48.64 14.87
CA ILE A 435 34.94 -49.61 14.61
C ILE A 435 35.37 -50.14 15.97
N GLU A 436 35.25 -51.41 16.17
CA GLU A 436 35.76 -52.07 17.34
C GLU A 436 37.07 -52.82 16.96
N VAL A 437 38.20 -52.31 17.45
CA VAL A 437 39.51 -52.88 17.19
C VAL A 437 39.70 -54.08 18.11
N LEU A 438 39.89 -55.26 17.52
CA LEU A 438 40.19 -56.48 18.28
C LEU A 438 41.70 -56.54 18.45
N VAL A 439 42.21 -55.98 19.56
CA VAL A 439 43.62 -56.04 19.91
C VAL A 439 43.89 -57.27 20.81
N ASN A 440 44.77 -58.14 20.34
CA ASN A 440 45.31 -59.18 21.17
C ASN A 440 46.71 -58.73 21.63
N GLU A 441 46.99 -58.66 22.91
CA GLU A 441 48.20 -58.09 23.50
C GLU A 441 49.54 -58.65 23.00
N ASN A 442 49.53 -59.69 22.18
CA ASN A 442 50.73 -60.37 21.69
C ASN A 442 51.06 -60.25 20.20
N GLN A 443 50.53 -59.30 19.48
CA GLN A 443 50.71 -59.19 18.00
C GLN A 443 51.50 -57.99 17.56
N TYR A 444 52.57 -57.63 18.19
CA TYR A 444 53.45 -56.52 17.72
C TYR A 444 54.42 -56.86 16.58
N GLN A 445 54.42 -58.08 16.06
CA GLN A 445 55.44 -58.43 15.06
C GLN A 445 55.02 -58.79 13.68
N ASN A 446 53.72 -58.90 13.29
CA ASN A 446 53.30 -59.22 11.94
C ASN A 446 52.00 -58.52 11.51
N GLY A 447 51.72 -57.33 11.94
CA GLY A 447 50.93 -56.35 11.26
C GLY A 447 49.46 -56.64 10.80
N GLU A 448 48.79 -57.67 11.27
CA GLU A 448 47.39 -57.87 10.98
C GLU A 448 46.53 -57.16 12.03
N PHE A 449 45.87 -56.08 11.60
CA PHE A 449 44.80 -55.44 12.35
C PHE A 449 43.49 -56.17 12.11
N LYS A 450 42.90 -56.76 13.11
CA LYS A 450 41.54 -57.26 13.08
C LYS A 450 40.60 -56.23 13.70
N PHE A 451 39.62 -55.83 12.96
CA PHE A 451 38.52 -54.99 13.44
C PHE A 451 37.18 -55.58 13.06
N LYS A 452 36.14 -55.30 13.80
CA LYS A 452 34.77 -55.51 13.40
C LYS A 452 34.05 -54.18 13.37
N LEU A 453 33.12 -54.03 12.41
CA LEU A 453 32.15 -52.97 12.45
C LEU A 453 30.97 -53.45 13.29
N VAL A 454 30.58 -52.65 14.24
CA VAL A 454 29.39 -52.91 15.05
C VAL A 454 28.45 -51.72 14.99
N ASP A 455 27.17 -51.99 15.11
CA ASP A 455 26.19 -50.93 15.29
C ASP A 455 26.25 -50.40 16.75
N ILE A 456 25.38 -49.43 17.06
CA ILE A 456 25.33 -48.82 18.39
C ILE A 456 24.93 -49.83 19.47
N ASP A 457 24.29 -50.95 19.10
CA ASP A 457 23.86 -52.02 20.00
C ASP A 457 24.87 -53.17 20.03
N ASP A 458 26.14 -52.94 19.58
CA ASP A 458 27.26 -53.88 19.51
C ASP A 458 27.03 -55.12 18.62
N ASN A 459 26.02 -55.09 17.72
CA ASN A 459 25.81 -56.17 16.74
C ASN A 459 26.84 -56.07 15.61
N ALA A 460 27.48 -57.17 15.27
CA ALA A 460 28.45 -57.23 14.18
C ALA A 460 27.75 -56.99 12.84
N LEU A 461 28.26 -56.04 12.07
CA LEU A 461 27.79 -55.73 10.72
C LEU A 461 28.57 -56.49 9.69
N SER A 462 27.87 -57.20 8.78
CA SER A 462 28.53 -57.87 7.64
C SER A 462 28.95 -56.84 6.60
N LEU A 463 30.18 -56.88 6.15
CA LEU A 463 30.71 -56.07 5.04
C LEU A 463 30.59 -56.78 3.69
N GLU A 464 30.01 -57.96 3.66
CA GLU A 464 29.87 -58.72 2.42
C GLU A 464 28.97 -57.98 1.39
N GLY A 465 29.51 -57.70 0.23
CA GLY A 465 28.80 -57.05 -0.85
C GLY A 465 28.67 -55.50 -0.76
N LYS A 466 29.44 -54.82 0.11
CA LYS A 466 29.46 -53.36 0.20
C LYS A 466 30.86 -52.83 -0.17
N THR A 467 30.94 -52.20 -1.32
CA THR A 467 32.08 -51.39 -1.79
C THR A 467 31.92 -49.95 -1.35
#